data_55ae8a278eaa07b36a46c228d0c600b7
#
_entry.id   55ae8a278eaa07b36a46c228d0c600b7
#
_cell.length_a   1.000
_cell.length_b   1.000
_cell.length_c   1.000
_cell.angle_alpha   90.00
_cell.angle_beta   90.00
_cell.angle_gamma   90.00
#
_symmetry.space_group_name_H-M   'P 1'
#
loop_
_entity.id
_entity.type
_entity.pdbx_description
1 polymer ?
#
loop_
_entity_poly.entity_id
_entity_poly.type
_entity_poly.pdbx_seq_one_letter_code
_entity_poly.pdbx_strand_id
1 'polypeptide(L)'
;MRGTEKITSGHLARTGIVYIRQSSLAQVRNNTESTARQYALADEAVRLGWPRSGVEVIDADLGLSGRSADHRSGFKDLVSRVCLGEVGAVFGLEVSRLARSSADLSRLLELARLTDTLVVDSDGIYDLANFNDRLLL
;
A
#
# COMPACT_ATOMS: atom_id res chain seq x y z
N MET A 1 14.62 5.41 -6.65
CA MET A 1 13.96 5.22 -5.36
C MET A 1 14.91 4.50 -4.43
N ARG A 2 14.98 4.93 -3.17
CA ARG A 2 15.89 4.32 -2.20
C ARG A 2 15.32 3.00 -1.69
N GLY A 3 16.22 2.06 -1.38
CA GLY A 3 15.84 0.82 -0.73
C GLY A 3 15.53 -0.33 -1.68
N THR A 4 15.85 -0.20 -2.97
CA THR A 4 15.57 -1.27 -3.93
C THR A 4 16.27 -2.58 -3.57
N GLU A 5 17.36 -2.52 -2.82
CA GLU A 5 18.07 -3.71 -2.36
C GLU A 5 17.26 -4.54 -1.36
N LYS A 6 16.19 -3.96 -0.80
CA LYS A 6 15.32 -4.66 0.14
C LYS A 6 14.37 -5.62 -0.56
N ILE A 7 14.18 -5.44 -1.87
CA ILE A 7 13.28 -6.29 -2.65
C ILE A 7 13.98 -7.62 -2.95
N THR A 8 13.35 -8.72 -2.53
CA THR A 8 13.89 -10.06 -2.78
C THR A 8 13.01 -10.80 -3.78
N SER A 9 13.52 -11.93 -4.27
CA SER A 9 12.73 -12.78 -5.16
C SER A 9 11.45 -13.28 -4.48
N GLY A 10 11.49 -13.46 -3.15
CA GLY A 10 10.30 -13.83 -2.40
C GLY A 10 9.22 -12.76 -2.43
N HIS A 11 9.61 -11.48 -2.39
CA HIS A 11 8.66 -10.39 -2.53
C HIS A 11 8.05 -10.37 -3.93
N LEU A 12 8.89 -10.52 -4.96
CA LEU A 12 8.43 -10.46 -6.35
C LEU A 12 7.55 -11.65 -6.74
N ALA A 13 7.68 -12.77 -6.02
CA ALA A 13 6.85 -13.95 -6.25
C ALA A 13 5.44 -13.79 -5.71
N ARG A 14 5.23 -12.80 -4.84
CA ARG A 14 3.92 -12.48 -4.26
C ARG A 14 3.37 -11.22 -4.91
N THR A 15 2.09 -10.92 -4.66
CA THR A 15 1.43 -9.79 -5.31
C THR A 15 1.95 -8.46 -4.79
N GLY A 16 2.17 -7.50 -5.71
CA GLY A 16 2.37 -6.09 -5.37
C GLY A 16 1.00 -5.41 -5.43
N ILE A 17 0.55 -4.85 -4.31
CA ILE A 17 -0.76 -4.21 -4.24
C ILE A 17 -0.59 -2.71 -4.17
N VAL A 18 -1.24 -1.99 -5.09
CA VAL A 18 -1.36 -0.53 -5.05
C VAL A 18 -2.69 -0.20 -4.40
N TYR A 19 -2.66 0.39 -3.21
CA TYR A 19 -3.88 0.75 -2.50
C TYR A 19 -4.16 2.24 -2.71
N ILE A 20 -5.27 2.53 -3.36
CA ILE A 20 -5.68 3.90 -3.70
C ILE A 20 -6.82 4.32 -2.79
N ARG A 21 -6.66 5.47 -2.16
CA ARG A 21 -7.62 5.97 -1.20
C ARG A 21 -7.76 7.47 -1.31
N GLN A 22 -9.02 7.93 -1.31
CA GLN A 22 -9.38 9.34 -1.15
C GLN A 22 -10.50 9.40 -0.12
N SER A 23 -10.47 10.42 0.73
CA SER A 23 -11.38 10.47 1.87
C SER A 23 -12.79 10.96 1.52
N SER A 24 -12.99 11.57 0.35
CA SER A 24 -14.30 12.07 -0.06
C SER A 24 -14.40 12.21 -1.57
N LEU A 25 -15.64 12.27 -2.07
CA LEU A 25 -15.88 12.52 -3.49
C LEU A 25 -15.37 13.88 -3.94
N ALA A 26 -15.44 14.87 -3.06
CA ALA A 26 -14.92 16.21 -3.38
C ALA A 26 -13.42 16.15 -3.62
N GLN A 27 -12.70 15.39 -2.80
CA GLN A 27 -11.26 15.20 -2.99
C GLN A 27 -10.96 14.46 -4.29
N VAL A 28 -11.76 13.47 -4.63
CA VAL A 28 -11.57 12.74 -5.89
C VAL A 28 -11.72 13.69 -7.07
N ARG A 29 -12.76 14.52 -7.07
CA ARG A 29 -12.99 15.48 -8.16
C ARG A 29 -11.93 16.55 -8.25
N ASN A 30 -11.47 17.05 -7.10
CA ASN A 30 -10.55 18.18 -7.06
C ASN A 30 -9.09 17.78 -7.14
N ASN A 31 -8.79 16.50 -6.92
CA ASN A 31 -7.42 15.99 -6.87
C ASN A 31 -7.19 14.87 -7.87
N THR A 32 -7.65 15.07 -9.11
CA THR A 32 -7.46 14.07 -10.16
C THR A 32 -5.98 13.77 -10.41
N GLU A 33 -5.14 14.79 -10.29
CA GLU A 33 -3.70 14.61 -10.44
C GLU A 33 -3.13 13.67 -9.38
N SER A 34 -3.57 13.84 -8.11
CA SER A 34 -3.16 12.96 -7.03
C SER A 34 -3.64 11.54 -7.26
N THR A 35 -4.87 11.37 -7.75
CA THR A 35 -5.39 10.05 -8.08
C THR A 35 -4.56 9.40 -9.19
N ALA A 36 -4.25 10.17 -10.24
CA ALA A 36 -3.41 9.67 -11.33
C ALA A 36 -2.03 9.23 -10.83
N ARG A 37 -1.44 9.96 -9.87
CA ARG A 37 -0.17 9.60 -9.28
C ARG A 37 -0.27 8.28 -8.52
N GLN A 38 -1.38 8.03 -7.85
CA GLN A 38 -1.59 6.77 -7.15
C GLN A 38 -1.67 5.60 -8.15
N TYR A 39 -2.43 5.76 -9.24
CA TYR A 39 -2.49 4.72 -10.27
C TYR A 39 -1.13 4.49 -10.92
N ALA A 40 -0.32 5.54 -11.06
CA ALA A 40 1.02 5.41 -11.64
C ALA A 40 1.94 4.55 -10.79
N LEU A 41 1.61 4.31 -9.52
CA LEU A 41 2.40 3.41 -8.68
C LEU A 41 2.39 1.97 -9.21
N ALA A 42 1.38 1.59 -9.98
CA ALA A 42 1.37 0.27 -10.62
C ALA A 42 2.53 0.13 -11.61
N ASP A 43 2.80 1.20 -12.38
CA ASP A 43 3.95 1.20 -13.29
C ASP A 43 5.27 1.18 -12.53
N GLU A 44 5.31 1.85 -11.39
CA GLU A 44 6.48 1.84 -10.53
C GLU A 44 6.76 0.43 -10.00
N ALA A 45 5.72 -0.30 -9.62
CA ALA A 45 5.88 -1.67 -9.16
C ALA A 45 6.47 -2.56 -10.25
N VAL A 46 6.00 -2.41 -11.49
CA VAL A 46 6.55 -3.15 -12.62
C VAL A 46 8.02 -2.79 -12.82
N ARG A 47 8.35 -1.53 -12.71
CA ARG A 47 9.74 -1.08 -12.87
C ARG A 47 10.66 -1.64 -11.78
N LEU A 48 10.12 -1.86 -10.58
CA LEU A 48 10.88 -2.42 -9.47
C LEU A 48 11.06 -3.94 -9.58
N GLY A 49 10.35 -4.60 -10.49
CA GLY A 49 10.55 -6.01 -10.77
C GLY A 49 9.32 -6.89 -10.74
N TRP A 50 8.17 -6.40 -10.26
CA TRP A 50 6.95 -7.21 -10.27
C TRP A 50 6.47 -7.40 -11.70
N PRO A 51 6.04 -8.62 -12.08
CA PRO A 51 5.38 -8.79 -13.37
C PRO A 51 4.07 -8.02 -13.38
N ARG A 52 3.68 -7.51 -14.54
CA ARG A 52 2.43 -6.72 -14.60
C ARG A 52 1.23 -7.53 -14.12
N SER A 53 1.20 -8.83 -14.41
CA SER A 53 0.16 -9.72 -13.93
C SER A 53 0.21 -9.95 -12.42
N GLY A 54 1.31 -9.59 -11.78
CA GLY A 54 1.48 -9.70 -10.32
C GLY A 54 1.24 -8.40 -9.58
N VAL A 55 0.77 -7.36 -10.27
CA VAL A 55 0.43 -6.08 -9.66
C VAL A 55 -1.07 -5.91 -9.67
N GLU A 56 -1.64 -5.58 -8.51
CA GLU A 56 -3.08 -5.42 -8.36
C GLU A 56 -3.38 -4.06 -7.75
N VAL A 57 -4.40 -3.37 -8.26
CA VAL A 57 -4.82 -2.08 -7.75
C VAL A 57 -6.12 -2.28 -6.96
N ILE A 58 -6.11 -1.85 -5.70
CA ILE A 58 -7.31 -1.84 -4.87
C ILE A 58 -7.76 -0.41 -4.74
N ASP A 59 -8.87 -0.08 -5.37
CA ASP A 59 -9.44 1.26 -5.38
C ASP A 59 -10.91 1.31 -4.95
N ALA A 60 -11.38 0.23 -4.33
CA ALA A 60 -12.78 0.12 -3.90
C ALA A 60 -13.16 1.18 -2.86
N ASP A 61 -12.17 1.71 -2.13
CA ASP A 61 -12.43 2.72 -1.10
C ASP A 61 -12.32 4.15 -1.63
N LEU A 62 -12.06 4.30 -2.92
CA LEU A 62 -11.92 5.62 -3.53
C LEU A 62 -13.25 6.38 -3.45
N GLY A 63 -13.21 7.56 -2.83
CA GLY A 63 -14.38 8.40 -2.71
C GLY A 63 -15.31 8.08 -1.55
N LEU A 64 -15.01 7.06 -0.75
CA LEU A 64 -15.83 6.73 0.41
C LEU A 64 -15.58 7.72 1.55
N SER A 65 -16.66 8.15 2.20
CA SER A 65 -16.57 9.07 3.33
C SER A 65 -16.20 8.35 4.62
N GLY A 66 -15.71 9.13 5.60
CA GLY A 66 -15.28 8.59 6.87
C GLY A 66 -16.36 7.91 7.70
N ARG A 67 -17.62 8.29 7.52
CA ARG A 67 -18.72 7.75 8.30
C ARG A 67 -19.17 6.36 7.85
N SER A 68 -18.62 5.88 6.74
CA SER A 68 -18.98 4.58 6.19
C SER A 68 -17.88 3.55 6.42
N ALA A 69 -17.44 3.42 7.68
CA ALA A 69 -16.37 2.49 8.03
C ALA A 69 -16.67 1.06 7.56
N ASP A 70 -17.94 0.67 7.59
CA ASP A 70 -18.36 -0.66 7.17
C ASP A 70 -18.20 -0.88 5.68
N HIS A 71 -18.00 0.19 4.90
CA HIS A 71 -17.88 0.12 3.45
C HIS A 71 -16.43 0.19 2.97
N ARG A 72 -15.44 0.09 3.88
CA ARG A 72 -14.03 0.07 3.50
C ARG A 72 -13.59 -1.34 3.13
N SER A 73 -14.28 -1.90 2.13
CA SER A 73 -14.01 -3.27 1.69
C SER A 73 -12.59 -3.39 1.10
N GLY A 74 -12.08 -2.33 0.46
CA GLY A 74 -10.74 -2.35 -0.09
C GLY A 74 -9.67 -2.50 0.97
N PHE A 75 -9.77 -1.72 2.06
CA PHE A 75 -8.80 -1.80 3.15
C PHE A 75 -8.89 -3.16 3.86
N LYS A 76 -10.11 -3.65 4.08
CA LYS A 76 -10.31 -4.96 4.69
C LYS A 76 -9.71 -6.08 3.84
N ASP A 77 -9.89 -5.99 2.53
CA ASP A 77 -9.30 -6.96 1.60
C ASP A 77 -7.77 -6.90 1.67
N LEU A 78 -7.21 -5.69 1.66
CA LEU A 78 -5.77 -5.51 1.77
C LEU A 78 -5.21 -6.16 3.04
N VAL A 79 -5.83 -5.88 4.18
CA VAL A 79 -5.39 -6.42 5.47
C VAL A 79 -5.47 -7.95 5.48
N SER A 80 -6.57 -8.51 4.96
CA SER A 80 -6.73 -9.96 4.87
C SER A 80 -5.64 -10.60 4.03
N ARG A 81 -5.34 -10.02 2.88
CA ARG A 81 -4.36 -10.58 1.98
C ARG A 81 -2.94 -10.50 2.53
N VAL A 82 -2.63 -9.41 3.22
CA VAL A 82 -1.34 -9.29 3.93
C VAL A 82 -1.26 -10.35 5.01
N CYS A 83 -2.32 -10.52 5.78
CA CYS A 83 -2.38 -11.51 6.85
C CYS A 83 -2.16 -12.94 6.33
N LEU A 84 -2.67 -13.24 5.15
CA LEU A 84 -2.53 -14.56 4.53
C LEU A 84 -1.16 -14.77 3.88
N GLY A 85 -0.31 -13.75 3.85
CA GLY A 85 1.02 -13.87 3.26
C GLY A 85 1.04 -13.82 1.75
N GLU A 86 -0.01 -13.31 1.12
CA GLU A 86 -0.12 -13.24 -0.34
C GLU A 86 0.55 -12.02 -0.95
N VAL A 87 0.95 -11.07 -0.13
CA VAL A 87 1.40 -9.76 -0.58
C VAL A 87 2.90 -9.58 -0.38
N GLY A 88 3.61 -9.23 -1.44
CA GLY A 88 5.03 -8.93 -1.37
C GLY A 88 5.31 -7.49 -1.00
N ALA A 89 4.48 -6.56 -1.45
CA ALA A 89 4.61 -5.15 -1.14
C ALA A 89 3.26 -4.43 -1.25
N VAL A 90 3.10 -3.41 -0.42
CA VAL A 90 1.95 -2.50 -0.47
C VAL A 90 2.47 -1.13 -0.91
N PHE A 91 1.87 -0.57 -1.95
CA PHE A 91 2.26 0.71 -2.52
C PHE A 91 1.23 1.78 -2.22
N GLY A 92 1.68 2.95 -1.79
CA GLY A 92 0.84 4.13 -1.59
C GLY A 92 1.66 5.39 -1.80
N LEU A 93 1.02 6.56 -1.92
CA LEU A 93 1.74 7.83 -2.06
C LEU A 93 2.48 8.20 -0.78
N GLU A 94 1.82 8.02 0.36
CA GLU A 94 2.40 8.26 1.67
C GLU A 94 1.94 7.16 2.61
N VAL A 95 2.89 6.55 3.32
CA VAL A 95 2.56 5.47 4.26
C VAL A 95 1.54 5.94 5.30
N SER A 96 1.71 7.15 5.82
CA SER A 96 0.82 7.69 6.86
C SER A 96 -0.63 7.79 6.43
N ARG A 97 -0.90 7.74 5.12
CA ARG A 97 -2.25 7.86 4.56
C ARG A 97 -2.81 6.55 4.04
N LEU A 98 -2.13 5.44 4.28
CA LEU A 98 -2.63 4.13 3.88
C LEU A 98 -3.87 3.74 4.67
N ALA A 99 -4.00 4.22 5.89
CA ALA A 99 -5.15 3.93 6.72
C ALA A 99 -5.75 5.22 7.26
N ARG A 100 -7.02 5.16 7.68
CA ARG A 100 -7.74 6.33 8.16
C ARG A 100 -7.39 6.68 9.60
N SER A 101 -7.03 5.69 10.39
CA SER A 101 -6.70 5.90 11.80
C SER A 101 -5.31 5.37 12.10
N SER A 102 -4.71 5.88 13.17
CA SER A 102 -3.43 5.38 13.66
C SER A 102 -3.51 3.91 14.03
N ALA A 103 -4.64 3.49 14.60
CA ALA A 103 -4.82 2.09 14.99
C ALA A 103 -4.83 1.17 13.78
N ASP A 104 -5.55 1.55 12.72
CA ASP A 104 -5.59 0.75 11.50
C ASP A 104 -4.22 0.70 10.83
N LEU A 105 -3.53 1.83 10.78
CA LEU A 105 -2.18 1.88 10.21
C LEU A 105 -1.23 0.99 11.01
N SER A 106 -1.25 1.09 12.33
CA SER A 106 -0.38 0.26 13.17
C SER A 106 -0.63 -1.22 12.96
N ARG A 107 -1.90 -1.61 12.81
CA ARG A 107 -2.26 -3.00 12.54
C ARG A 107 -1.69 -3.47 11.21
N LEU A 108 -1.86 -2.66 10.17
CA LEU A 108 -1.34 -3.00 8.84
C LEU A 108 0.18 -3.15 8.87
N LEU A 109 0.88 -2.21 9.50
CA LEU A 109 2.34 -2.24 9.58
C LEU A 109 2.83 -3.45 10.37
N GLU A 110 2.14 -3.81 11.46
CA GLU A 110 2.52 -4.98 12.25
C GLU A 110 2.32 -6.27 11.46
N LEU A 111 1.22 -6.38 10.73
CA LEU A 111 0.99 -7.55 9.87
C LEU A 111 2.02 -7.62 8.76
N ALA A 112 2.40 -6.48 8.18
CA ALA A 112 3.42 -6.44 7.14
C ALA A 112 4.77 -6.90 7.69
N ARG A 113 5.09 -6.52 8.93
CA ARG A 113 6.31 -6.97 9.59
C ARG A 113 6.31 -8.49 9.77
N LEU A 114 5.18 -9.04 10.23
CA LEU A 114 5.08 -10.47 10.53
C LEU A 114 5.10 -11.35 9.28
N THR A 115 4.64 -10.82 8.15
CA THR A 115 4.54 -11.59 6.91
C THR A 115 5.62 -11.25 5.89
N ASP A 116 6.61 -10.44 6.29
CA ASP A 116 7.69 -10.00 5.40
C ASP A 116 7.12 -9.32 4.14
N THR A 117 6.20 -8.38 4.35
CA THR A 117 5.62 -7.57 3.30
C THR A 117 6.27 -6.19 3.35
N LEU A 118 6.80 -5.72 2.23
CA LEU A 118 7.38 -4.39 2.15
C LEU A 118 6.27 -3.34 2.05
N VAL A 119 6.57 -2.13 2.51
CA VAL A 119 5.70 -0.97 2.32
C VAL A 119 6.47 0.04 1.50
N VAL A 120 5.87 0.52 0.42
CA VAL A 120 6.53 1.42 -0.54
C VAL A 120 5.70 2.68 -0.70
N ASP A 121 6.36 3.83 -0.58
CA ASP A 121 5.72 5.11 -0.88
C ASP A 121 6.65 5.95 -1.77
N SER A 122 6.27 7.20 -2.01
CA SER A 122 7.05 8.08 -2.87
C SER A 122 8.46 8.37 -2.33
N ASP A 123 8.67 8.19 -1.03
CA ASP A 123 9.95 8.48 -0.40
C ASP A 123 10.89 7.27 -0.39
N GLY A 124 10.37 6.05 -0.43
CA GLY A 124 11.24 4.89 -0.40
C GLY A 124 10.53 3.57 -0.16
N ILE A 125 11.35 2.58 0.09
CA ILE A 125 10.93 1.21 0.35
C ILE A 125 11.31 0.87 1.79
N TYR A 126 10.33 0.38 2.56
CA TYR A 126 10.51 0.08 3.97
C TYR A 126 10.32 -1.40 4.24
N ASP A 127 11.34 -2.01 4.86
CA ASP A 127 11.25 -3.37 5.38
C ASP A 127 11.01 -3.27 6.89
N LEU A 128 9.81 -3.57 7.32
CA LEU A 128 9.40 -3.36 8.71
C LEU A 128 10.04 -4.36 9.68
N ALA A 129 10.66 -5.42 9.17
CA ALA A 129 11.49 -6.29 9.99
C ALA A 129 12.82 -5.62 10.35
N ASN A 130 13.21 -4.59 9.61
CA ASN A 130 14.42 -3.82 9.87
C ASN A 130 14.12 -2.76 10.92
N PHE A 131 14.91 -2.76 12.01
CA PHE A 131 14.69 -1.84 13.12
C PHE A 131 14.72 -0.37 12.67
N ASN A 132 15.69 -0.01 11.82
CA ASN A 132 15.81 1.37 11.35
C ASN A 132 14.62 1.80 10.52
N ASP A 133 14.09 0.91 9.68
CA ASP A 133 12.92 1.24 8.86
C ASP A 133 11.68 1.43 9.73
N ARG A 134 11.52 0.65 10.78
CA ARG A 134 10.40 0.82 11.70
C ARG A 134 10.42 2.18 12.39
N LEU A 135 11.60 2.70 12.68
CA LEU A 135 11.74 4.03 13.30
C LEU A 135 11.33 5.16 12.36
N LEU A 136 11.40 4.93 11.05
CA LEU A 136 11.00 5.94 10.07
C LEU A 136 9.48 6.03 9.89
N LEU A 137 8.76 5.04 10.33
CA LEU A 137 7.31 4.98 10.21
C LEU A 137 6.64 5.12 11.58
#